data_9e4c78c70977a9c68bba36678979d03b
#
_entry.id   9e4c78c70977a9c68bba36678979d03b
#
_cell.length_a   1.000
_cell.length_b   1.000
_cell.length_c   1.000
_cell.angle_alpha   90.00
_cell.angle_beta   90.00
_cell.angle_gamma   90.00
#
_symmetry.space_group_name_H-M   'P 1'
#
loop_
_entity.id
_entity.type
_entity.pdbx_description
1 polymer ?
#
loop_
_entity_poly.entity_id
_entity_poly.type
_entity_poly.pdbx_seq_one_letter_code
_entity_poly.pdbx_strand_id
1 'polypeptide(L)'
;MISDSLKELWFSENEAKIYIAVLSLWIATITEIARKVNEKRENVYYTLELLQKKWYISCIVKNSVNNYTALDPRELHEKAQKKADNLLANIPELLALIPKNWWKMSVNLYEWLEWFKTAYEHVVLSSKYMADGEYFLWFIGTQHINKALEKYLVNERVPRRLKFKTKTRAIIDKKSIKHKSDSYSDYHETTHETLIIDDPFFNISNEIIIHWKDEVSIMMYWDDDLSAMIVKSQTLHDTLKSLFYLVWNKYRGELNPKNKPKNIKSRKKFLSK
;
A
#
# COMPACT_ATOMS: atom_id res chain seq x y z
N MET A 1 10.52 -7.39 -14.50
CA MET A 1 9.83 -8.40 -13.66
C MET A 1 10.79 -9.18 -12.73
N ILE A 2 11.59 -10.16 -13.17
CA ILE A 2 12.47 -10.93 -12.23
C ILE A 2 13.55 -10.05 -11.59
N SER A 3 14.22 -9.20 -12.38
CA SER A 3 15.21 -8.25 -11.88
C SER A 3 14.63 -7.25 -10.87
N ASP A 4 13.40 -6.82 -11.06
CA ASP A 4 12.76 -5.83 -10.19
C ASP A 4 12.44 -6.45 -8.82
N SER A 5 11.98 -7.70 -8.78
CA SER A 5 11.78 -8.43 -7.52
C SER A 5 13.08 -8.63 -6.73
N LEU A 6 14.22 -8.82 -7.43
CA LEU A 6 15.53 -8.90 -6.76
C LEU A 6 15.98 -7.53 -6.23
N LYS A 7 15.69 -6.43 -6.95
CA LYS A 7 15.98 -5.07 -6.47
C LYS A 7 15.23 -4.76 -5.17
N GLU A 8 13.99 -5.22 -5.05
CA GLU A 8 13.22 -5.13 -3.79
C GLU A 8 13.87 -5.90 -2.63
N LEU A 9 14.70 -6.93 -2.93
CA LEU A 9 15.49 -7.69 -1.96
C LEU A 9 16.91 -7.16 -1.77
N TRP A 10 17.13 -5.85 -2.00
CA TRP A 10 18.42 -5.13 -1.81
C TRP A 10 19.54 -5.56 -2.78
N PHE A 11 19.22 -6.08 -3.94
CA PHE A 11 20.19 -6.23 -5.02
C PHE A 11 20.33 -4.92 -5.79
N SER A 12 21.54 -4.50 -6.09
CA SER A 12 21.75 -3.51 -7.13
C SER A 12 21.42 -4.09 -8.50
N GLU A 13 21.29 -3.24 -9.51
CA GLU A 13 21.00 -3.70 -10.86
C GLU A 13 22.06 -4.69 -11.40
N ASN A 14 23.33 -4.40 -11.17
CA ASN A 14 24.44 -5.28 -11.54
C ASN A 14 24.43 -6.58 -10.74
N GLU A 15 24.16 -6.53 -9.44
CA GLU A 15 24.05 -7.73 -8.62
C GLU A 15 22.92 -8.65 -9.09
N ALA A 16 21.74 -8.10 -9.39
CA ALA A 16 20.61 -8.87 -9.90
C ALA A 16 20.95 -9.52 -11.26
N LYS A 17 21.56 -8.76 -12.17
CA LYS A 17 21.99 -9.23 -13.49
C LYS A 17 22.97 -10.41 -13.38
N ILE A 18 23.99 -10.29 -12.51
CA ILE A 18 25.01 -11.34 -12.32
C ILE A 18 24.42 -12.54 -11.59
N TYR A 19 23.61 -12.35 -10.55
CA TYR A 19 22.95 -13.45 -9.86
C TYR A 19 22.09 -14.29 -10.82
N ILE A 20 21.27 -13.65 -11.66
CA ILE A 20 20.43 -14.33 -12.67
C ILE A 20 21.32 -15.08 -13.69
N ALA A 21 22.43 -14.50 -14.10
CA ALA A 21 23.34 -15.16 -15.04
C ALA A 21 23.96 -16.41 -14.42
N VAL A 22 24.48 -16.33 -13.19
CA VAL A 22 25.06 -17.50 -12.48
C VAL A 22 23.97 -18.56 -12.25
N LEU A 23 22.76 -18.17 -11.84
CA LEU A 23 21.66 -19.09 -11.65
C LEU A 23 21.31 -19.85 -12.95
N SER A 24 21.31 -19.13 -14.10
CA SER A 24 20.99 -19.72 -15.41
C SER A 24 22.09 -20.66 -15.94
N LEU A 25 23.32 -20.46 -15.52
CA LEU A 25 24.49 -21.29 -15.91
C LEU A 25 24.73 -22.46 -14.95
N TRP A 26 24.04 -22.46 -13.79
CA TRP A 26 24.16 -23.44 -12.71
C TRP A 26 25.54 -23.42 -12.02
N ILE A 27 26.63 -23.71 -12.74
CA ILE A 27 28.02 -23.60 -12.29
C ILE A 27 28.78 -22.92 -13.43
N ALA A 28 29.46 -21.83 -13.16
CA ALA A 28 30.14 -21.05 -14.19
C ALA A 28 31.42 -20.40 -13.70
N THR A 29 32.38 -20.29 -14.60
CA THR A 29 33.57 -19.48 -14.42
C THR A 29 33.27 -18.00 -14.62
N ILE A 30 34.14 -17.12 -14.10
CA ILE A 30 34.04 -15.69 -14.29
C ILE A 30 33.96 -15.30 -15.78
N THR A 31 34.67 -16.02 -16.66
CA THR A 31 34.70 -15.76 -18.10
C THR A 31 33.33 -16.06 -18.75
N GLU A 32 32.69 -17.14 -18.34
CA GLU A 32 31.37 -17.52 -18.83
C GLU A 32 30.29 -16.53 -18.35
N ILE A 33 30.37 -16.12 -17.08
CA ILE A 33 29.48 -15.13 -16.50
C ILE A 33 29.63 -13.78 -17.24
N ALA A 34 30.87 -13.31 -17.40
CA ALA A 34 31.19 -12.05 -18.09
C ALA A 34 30.65 -12.03 -19.52
N ARG A 35 30.79 -13.14 -20.24
CA ARG A 35 30.23 -13.31 -21.60
C ARG A 35 28.68 -13.26 -21.57
N LYS A 36 28.08 -13.94 -20.59
CA LYS A 36 26.61 -14.02 -20.46
C LYS A 36 25.97 -12.67 -20.18
N VAL A 37 26.62 -11.84 -19.34
CA VAL A 37 26.09 -10.49 -18.99
C VAL A 37 26.61 -9.37 -19.87
N ASN A 38 27.54 -9.68 -20.81
CA ASN A 38 28.22 -8.72 -21.67
C ASN A 38 28.92 -7.59 -20.88
N GLU A 39 29.72 -7.99 -19.89
CA GLU A 39 30.45 -7.07 -19.02
C GLU A 39 31.96 -7.42 -18.96
N LYS A 40 32.79 -6.46 -18.52
CA LYS A 40 34.21 -6.68 -18.29
C LYS A 40 34.42 -7.61 -17.09
N ARG A 41 35.41 -8.48 -17.19
CA ARG A 41 35.74 -9.50 -16.14
C ARG A 41 35.99 -8.84 -14.77
N GLU A 42 36.64 -7.69 -14.73
CA GLU A 42 36.95 -6.96 -13.51
C GLU A 42 35.65 -6.53 -12.77
N ASN A 43 34.65 -6.00 -13.50
CA ASN A 43 33.40 -5.61 -12.94
C ASN A 43 32.60 -6.81 -12.40
N VAL A 44 32.64 -7.92 -13.17
CA VAL A 44 31.99 -9.16 -12.76
C VAL A 44 32.63 -9.72 -11.51
N TYR A 45 33.96 -9.71 -11.45
CA TYR A 45 34.75 -10.20 -10.30
C TYR A 45 34.35 -9.40 -9.04
N TYR A 46 34.38 -8.07 -9.11
CA TYR A 46 34.00 -7.22 -7.98
C TYR A 46 32.57 -7.50 -7.50
N THR A 47 31.65 -7.64 -8.44
CA THR A 47 30.22 -7.90 -8.07
C THR A 47 30.05 -9.31 -7.49
N LEU A 48 30.77 -10.31 -8.00
CA LEU A 48 30.77 -11.66 -7.42
C LEU A 48 31.30 -11.67 -5.99
N GLU A 49 32.34 -10.89 -5.69
CA GLU A 49 32.86 -10.75 -4.30
C GLU A 49 31.79 -10.12 -3.37
N LEU A 50 31.06 -9.10 -3.84
CA LEU A 50 29.95 -8.51 -3.07
C LEU A 50 28.82 -9.52 -2.81
N LEU A 51 28.45 -10.29 -3.84
CA LEU A 51 27.42 -11.32 -3.72
C LEU A 51 27.86 -12.48 -2.81
N GLN A 52 29.15 -12.83 -2.83
CA GLN A 52 29.73 -13.82 -1.89
C GLN A 52 29.66 -13.31 -0.44
N LYS A 53 30.04 -12.05 -0.18
CA LYS A 53 29.94 -11.44 1.16
C LYS A 53 28.49 -11.44 1.67
N LYS A 54 27.53 -11.32 0.76
CA LYS A 54 26.09 -11.40 1.07
C LYS A 54 25.58 -12.86 1.16
N TRP A 55 26.40 -13.85 0.86
CA TRP A 55 26.05 -15.27 0.79
C TRP A 55 24.98 -15.59 -0.25
N TYR A 56 24.94 -14.86 -1.35
CA TYR A 56 24.03 -15.10 -2.48
C TYR A 56 24.68 -15.90 -3.61
N ILE A 57 26.01 -15.97 -3.60
CA ILE A 57 26.83 -16.78 -4.50
C ILE A 57 27.92 -17.50 -3.68
N SER A 58 28.19 -18.73 -4.03
CA SER A 58 29.31 -19.54 -3.51
C SER A 58 30.37 -19.72 -4.58
N CYS A 59 31.62 -19.83 -4.17
CA CYS A 59 32.75 -20.14 -5.04
C CYS A 59 33.32 -21.52 -4.68
N ILE A 60 33.51 -22.37 -5.68
CA ILE A 60 34.08 -23.69 -5.58
C ILE A 60 35.30 -23.75 -6.51
N VAL A 61 36.44 -24.14 -5.99
CA VAL A 61 37.64 -24.33 -6.82
C VAL A 61 37.59 -25.73 -7.45
N LYS A 62 37.53 -25.80 -8.78
CA LYS A 62 37.60 -27.05 -9.54
C LYS A 62 38.68 -26.94 -10.60
N ASN A 63 39.63 -27.91 -10.61
CA ASN A 63 40.76 -27.91 -11.54
C ASN A 63 41.55 -26.58 -11.53
N SER A 64 41.81 -26.04 -10.34
CA SER A 64 42.51 -24.77 -10.14
C SER A 64 41.78 -23.54 -10.73
N VAL A 65 40.48 -23.66 -11.05
CA VAL A 65 39.65 -22.58 -11.57
C VAL A 65 38.50 -22.31 -10.62
N ASN A 66 38.26 -21.04 -10.32
CA ASN A 66 37.10 -20.61 -9.54
C ASN A 66 35.82 -20.78 -10.35
N ASN A 67 34.90 -21.54 -9.78
CA ASN A 67 33.55 -21.74 -10.31
C ASN A 67 32.56 -21.18 -9.31
N TYR A 68 31.57 -20.48 -9.83
CA TYR A 68 30.55 -19.80 -9.02
C TYR A 68 29.21 -20.48 -9.19
N THR A 69 28.46 -20.57 -8.10
CA THR A 69 27.08 -21.09 -8.06
C THR A 69 26.20 -20.13 -7.27
N ALA A 70 24.96 -19.90 -7.74
CA ALA A 70 24.02 -19.05 -7.07
C ALA A 70 23.27 -19.80 -5.97
N LEU A 71 22.94 -19.10 -4.89
CA LEU A 71 22.01 -19.60 -3.87
C LEU A 71 20.68 -19.95 -4.52
N ASP A 72 20.05 -21.05 -4.10
CA ASP A 72 18.72 -21.43 -4.57
C ASP A 72 17.72 -20.30 -4.29
N PRO A 73 16.84 -19.93 -5.25
CA PRO A 73 15.83 -18.88 -5.02
C PRO A 73 14.91 -19.15 -3.83
N ARG A 74 14.69 -20.41 -3.46
CA ARG A 74 13.90 -20.79 -2.26
C ARG A 74 14.65 -20.41 -0.98
N GLU A 75 15.94 -20.69 -0.92
CA GLU A 75 16.80 -20.31 0.20
C GLU A 75 16.97 -18.78 0.27
N LEU A 76 17.00 -18.09 -0.89
CA LEU A 76 17.00 -16.64 -0.94
C LEU A 76 15.74 -16.05 -0.30
N HIS A 77 14.57 -16.64 -0.59
CA HIS A 77 13.30 -16.24 0.04
C HIS A 77 13.34 -16.45 1.55
N GLU A 78 13.75 -17.64 2.02
CA GLU A 78 13.86 -17.92 3.46
C GLU A 78 14.78 -16.93 4.18
N LYS A 79 15.90 -16.58 3.54
CA LYS A 79 16.86 -15.61 4.06
C LYS A 79 16.28 -14.20 4.16
N ALA A 80 15.48 -13.79 3.17
CA ALA A 80 14.77 -12.52 3.19
C ALA A 80 13.70 -12.48 4.30
N GLN A 81 12.93 -13.57 4.43
CA GLN A 81 11.94 -13.71 5.49
C GLN A 81 12.58 -13.63 6.87
N LYS A 82 13.67 -14.36 7.11
CA LYS A 82 14.41 -14.31 8.38
C LYS A 82 14.92 -12.92 8.74
N LYS A 83 15.36 -12.14 7.75
CA LYS A 83 15.73 -10.72 7.99
C LYS A 83 14.54 -9.87 8.41
N ALA A 84 13.39 -10.07 7.77
CA ALA A 84 12.15 -9.37 8.11
C ALA A 84 11.69 -9.75 9.54
N ASP A 85 11.75 -11.04 9.89
CA ASP A 85 11.38 -11.52 11.21
C ASP A 85 12.32 -10.98 12.31
N ASN A 86 13.62 -10.91 12.04
CA ASN A 86 14.59 -10.31 12.95
C ASN A 86 14.31 -8.81 13.17
N LEU A 87 13.96 -8.07 12.11
CA LEU A 87 13.57 -6.68 12.25
C LEU A 87 12.29 -6.56 13.08
N LEU A 88 11.31 -7.43 12.83
CA LEU A 88 10.05 -7.45 13.58
C LEU A 88 10.30 -7.69 15.08
N ALA A 89 11.20 -8.61 15.43
CA ALA A 89 11.58 -8.89 16.81
C ALA A 89 12.21 -7.68 17.52
N ASN A 90 12.95 -6.84 16.78
CA ASN A 90 13.64 -5.66 17.32
C ASN A 90 12.78 -4.37 17.30
N ILE A 91 11.57 -4.42 16.72
CA ILE A 91 10.65 -3.25 16.72
C ILE A 91 10.41 -2.67 18.12
N PRO A 92 10.16 -3.47 19.19
CA PRO A 92 9.95 -2.90 20.52
C PRO A 92 11.13 -2.07 21.03
N GLU A 93 12.36 -2.51 20.77
CA GLU A 93 13.57 -1.79 21.15
C GLU A 93 13.72 -0.48 20.34
N LEU A 94 13.47 -0.54 19.04
CA LEU A 94 13.48 0.65 18.18
C LEU A 94 12.41 1.66 18.63
N LEU A 95 11.23 1.20 18.99
CA LEU A 95 10.16 2.05 19.52
C LEU A 95 10.54 2.68 20.86
N ALA A 96 11.31 1.99 21.71
CA ALA A 96 11.77 2.53 22.98
C ALA A 96 12.77 3.70 22.83
N LEU A 97 13.46 3.80 21.69
CA LEU A 97 14.35 4.91 21.37
C LEU A 97 13.60 6.19 20.97
N ILE A 98 12.33 6.08 20.62
CA ILE A 98 11.51 7.24 20.22
C ILE A 98 11.15 8.04 21.48
N PRO A 99 11.42 9.35 21.54
CA PRO A 99 11.08 10.18 22.70
C PRO A 99 9.58 10.08 23.04
N LYS A 100 9.24 9.89 24.31
CA LYS A 100 7.84 9.74 24.78
C LYS A 100 6.90 10.88 24.35
N ASN A 101 7.44 12.07 24.09
CA ASN A 101 6.67 13.22 23.63
C ASN A 101 6.35 13.20 22.13
N TRP A 102 7.01 12.35 21.35
CA TRP A 102 6.76 12.16 19.90
C TRP A 102 5.34 11.63 19.63
N TRP A 103 4.77 10.87 20.56
CA TRP A 103 3.48 10.20 20.39
C TRP A 103 2.24 11.09 20.57
N LYS A 104 2.42 12.34 21.05
CA LYS A 104 1.25 13.20 21.30
C LYS A 104 0.60 13.72 20.02
N MET A 105 1.38 14.00 19.01
CA MET A 105 0.91 14.38 17.68
C MET A 105 2.06 14.21 16.66
N SER A 106 1.81 13.55 15.55
CA SER A 106 2.72 13.52 14.42
C SER A 106 1.96 13.78 13.12
N VAL A 107 2.62 14.43 12.17
CA VAL A 107 2.08 14.71 10.85
C VAL A 107 3.09 14.26 9.82
N ASN A 108 2.68 13.33 8.96
CA ASN A 108 3.45 12.90 7.80
C ASN A 108 2.79 13.47 6.55
N LEU A 109 3.54 14.21 5.76
CA LEU A 109 3.11 14.74 4.47
C LEU A 109 3.68 13.90 3.34
N TYR A 110 2.85 13.60 2.35
CA TYR A 110 3.18 12.81 1.17
C TYR A 110 2.79 13.63 -0.06
N GLU A 111 3.75 13.96 -0.89
CA GLU A 111 3.56 14.70 -2.14
C GLU A 111 3.94 13.79 -3.30
N TRP A 112 3.41 14.01 -4.50
CA TRP A 112 3.63 13.21 -5.71
C TRP A 112 2.95 11.84 -5.68
N LEU A 113 2.65 11.33 -6.84
CA LEU A 113 1.85 10.12 -7.02
C LEU A 113 2.38 8.89 -6.24
N GLU A 114 3.70 8.65 -6.22
CA GLU A 114 4.27 7.46 -5.57
C GLU A 114 4.19 7.54 -4.03
N TRP A 115 4.42 8.73 -3.46
CA TRP A 115 4.24 8.94 -2.01
C TRP A 115 2.77 8.96 -1.62
N PHE A 116 1.90 9.47 -2.49
CA PHE A 116 0.45 9.44 -2.31
C PHE A 116 -0.07 7.98 -2.26
N LYS A 117 0.44 7.11 -3.14
CA LYS A 117 0.18 5.66 -3.07
C LYS A 117 0.64 5.07 -1.74
N THR A 118 1.80 5.48 -1.23
CA THR A 118 2.33 5.04 0.08
C THR A 118 1.37 5.39 1.21
N ALA A 119 0.76 6.59 1.20
CA ALA A 119 -0.25 6.97 2.17
C ALA A 119 -1.50 6.05 2.11
N TYR A 120 -1.95 5.68 0.91
CA TYR A 120 -3.03 4.70 0.76
C TYR A 120 -2.64 3.30 1.25
N GLU A 121 -1.42 2.85 0.98
CA GLU A 121 -0.93 1.56 1.49
C GLU A 121 -0.88 1.54 3.02
N HIS A 122 -0.52 2.65 3.65
CA HIS A 122 -0.58 2.79 5.11
C HIS A 122 -2.00 2.52 5.64
N VAL A 123 -3.03 3.10 5.00
CA VAL A 123 -4.44 2.85 5.36
C VAL A 123 -4.79 1.36 5.22
N VAL A 124 -4.40 0.74 4.12
CA VAL A 124 -4.69 -0.69 3.87
C VAL A 124 -3.96 -1.59 4.88
N LEU A 125 -2.69 -1.30 5.15
CA LEU A 125 -1.89 -2.09 6.08
C LEU A 125 -2.35 -1.95 7.52
N SER A 126 -2.80 -0.76 7.93
CA SER A 126 -3.33 -0.53 9.28
C SER A 126 -4.60 -1.35 9.55
N SER A 127 -5.34 -1.75 8.50
CA SER A 127 -6.53 -2.59 8.64
C SER A 127 -6.24 -4.01 9.16
N LYS A 128 -5.00 -4.50 9.03
CA LYS A 128 -4.59 -5.80 9.59
C LYS A 128 -4.74 -5.88 11.10
N TYR A 129 -4.68 -4.74 11.77
CA TYR A 129 -4.70 -4.64 13.23
C TYR A 129 -6.06 -4.16 13.76
N MET A 130 -7.06 -4.05 12.86
CA MET A 130 -8.40 -3.59 13.22
C MET A 130 -9.13 -4.67 14.02
N ALA A 131 -9.69 -4.27 15.17
CA ALA A 131 -10.48 -5.17 15.99
C ALA A 131 -11.83 -5.51 15.34
N ASP A 132 -12.43 -6.63 15.74
CA ASP A 132 -13.76 -6.99 15.29
C ASP A 132 -14.80 -5.95 15.74
N GLY A 133 -15.62 -5.52 14.76
CA GLY A 133 -16.64 -4.48 14.99
C GLY A 133 -16.17 -3.06 14.71
N GLU A 134 -14.88 -2.82 14.51
CA GLU A 134 -14.36 -1.51 14.14
C GLU A 134 -14.53 -1.23 12.64
N TYR A 135 -14.53 0.08 12.30
CA TYR A 135 -14.68 0.57 10.93
C TYR A 135 -13.68 1.68 10.65
N PHE A 136 -13.18 1.74 9.42
CA PHE A 136 -12.67 2.99 8.87
C PHE A 136 -13.87 3.87 8.51
N LEU A 137 -13.83 5.12 8.91
CA LEU A 137 -14.88 6.08 8.63
C LEU A 137 -14.38 7.04 7.57
N TRP A 138 -15.12 7.16 6.46
CA TRP A 138 -14.67 7.92 5.31
C TRP A 138 -15.66 9.03 4.96
N PHE A 139 -15.13 10.24 4.82
CA PHE A 139 -15.75 11.27 4.03
C PHE A 139 -15.13 11.25 2.64
N ILE A 140 -15.90 11.05 1.61
CA ILE A 140 -15.42 10.91 0.25
C ILE A 140 -15.91 12.07 -0.61
N GLY A 141 -14.96 12.91 -1.01
CA GLY A 141 -15.16 14.04 -1.89
C GLY A 141 -14.17 14.00 -3.05
N THR A 142 -14.24 12.98 -3.87
CA THR A 142 -13.31 12.79 -5.00
C THR A 142 -13.85 13.44 -6.25
N GLN A 143 -13.58 14.71 -6.44
CA GLN A 143 -14.03 15.41 -7.66
C GLN A 143 -13.03 15.32 -8.81
N HIS A 144 -11.72 15.16 -8.54
CA HIS A 144 -10.66 15.19 -9.55
C HIS A 144 -9.64 14.06 -9.31
N ILE A 145 -9.94 12.86 -9.79
CA ILE A 145 -8.98 11.75 -9.78
C ILE A 145 -8.35 11.64 -11.17
N ASN A 146 -7.03 11.81 -11.27
CA ASN A 146 -6.33 11.59 -12.52
C ASN A 146 -6.30 10.09 -12.90
N LYS A 147 -6.15 9.79 -14.20
CA LYS A 147 -6.20 8.42 -14.73
C LYS A 147 -5.15 7.48 -14.14
N ALA A 148 -3.98 7.99 -13.76
CA ALA A 148 -2.91 7.17 -13.19
C ALA A 148 -3.27 6.70 -11.78
N LEU A 149 -3.82 7.60 -10.96
CA LEU A 149 -4.31 7.28 -9.64
C LEU A 149 -5.54 6.36 -9.70
N GLU A 150 -6.48 6.61 -10.61
CA GLU A 150 -7.65 5.75 -10.82
C GLU A 150 -7.22 4.32 -11.13
N LYS A 151 -6.28 4.13 -12.05
CA LYS A 151 -5.73 2.81 -12.39
C LYS A 151 -5.12 2.10 -11.16
N TYR A 152 -4.37 2.82 -10.34
CA TYR A 152 -3.82 2.28 -9.09
C TYR A 152 -4.92 1.88 -8.10
N LEU A 153 -5.91 2.77 -7.90
CA LEU A 153 -7.00 2.51 -6.95
C LEU A 153 -7.79 1.26 -7.33
N VAL A 154 -8.11 1.09 -8.60
CA VAL A 154 -8.91 -0.05 -9.10
C VAL A 154 -8.10 -1.33 -9.14
N ASN A 155 -6.90 -1.31 -9.69
CA ASN A 155 -6.15 -2.54 -9.99
C ASN A 155 -5.31 -3.06 -8.81
N GLU A 156 -4.93 -2.19 -7.88
CA GLU A 156 -4.04 -2.55 -6.79
C GLU A 156 -4.67 -2.38 -5.41
N ARG A 157 -5.12 -1.16 -5.08
CA ARG A 157 -5.61 -0.84 -3.74
C ARG A 157 -6.90 -1.58 -3.37
N VAL A 158 -7.90 -1.58 -4.25
CA VAL A 158 -9.19 -2.20 -3.97
C VAL A 158 -9.07 -3.71 -3.76
N PRO A 159 -8.36 -4.48 -4.60
CA PRO A 159 -8.11 -5.91 -4.36
C PRO A 159 -7.41 -6.20 -3.03
N ARG A 160 -6.42 -5.38 -2.66
CA ARG A 160 -5.73 -5.54 -1.36
C ARG A 160 -6.65 -5.28 -0.17
N ARG A 161 -7.47 -4.23 -0.22
CA ARG A 161 -8.45 -3.92 0.81
C ARG A 161 -9.44 -5.08 1.01
N LEU A 162 -9.92 -5.66 -0.08
CA LEU A 162 -10.82 -6.82 -0.04
C LEU A 162 -10.15 -8.04 0.58
N LYS A 163 -8.88 -8.29 0.27
CA LYS A 163 -8.10 -9.37 0.87
C LYS A 163 -8.02 -9.26 2.40
N PHE A 164 -7.91 -8.04 2.93
CA PHE A 164 -7.88 -7.80 4.37
C PHE A 164 -9.27 -7.67 5.01
N LYS A 165 -10.35 -7.81 4.24
CA LYS A 165 -11.74 -7.69 4.73
C LYS A 165 -12.00 -6.40 5.51
N THR A 166 -11.36 -5.32 5.08
CA THR A 166 -11.45 -4.00 5.74
C THR A 166 -12.88 -3.51 5.77
N LYS A 167 -13.44 -3.32 6.96
CA LYS A 167 -14.80 -2.76 7.13
C LYS A 167 -14.76 -1.24 7.04
N THR A 168 -15.66 -0.66 6.25
CA THR A 168 -15.69 0.78 6.04
C THR A 168 -17.12 1.33 6.09
N ARG A 169 -17.28 2.53 6.67
CA ARG A 169 -18.46 3.38 6.55
C ARG A 169 -18.09 4.64 5.80
N ALA A 170 -18.77 4.92 4.70
CA ALA A 170 -18.46 6.07 3.87
C ALA A 170 -19.64 7.02 3.73
N ILE A 171 -19.38 8.30 3.93
CA ILE A 171 -20.28 9.39 3.60
C ILE A 171 -19.79 10.03 2.30
N ILE A 172 -20.64 10.07 1.29
CA ILE A 172 -20.31 10.58 -0.05
C ILE A 172 -21.21 11.77 -0.35
N ASP A 173 -20.61 12.89 -0.77
CA ASP A 173 -21.34 13.96 -1.42
C ASP A 173 -21.88 13.46 -2.78
N LYS A 174 -23.17 13.65 -3.05
CA LYS A 174 -23.78 13.24 -4.31
C LYS A 174 -23.09 13.84 -5.53
N LYS A 175 -22.57 15.05 -5.42
CA LYS A 175 -21.82 15.71 -6.51
C LYS A 175 -20.57 14.92 -6.89
N SER A 176 -19.92 14.26 -5.93
CA SER A 176 -18.74 13.44 -6.14
C SER A 176 -18.99 12.16 -6.93
N ILE A 177 -20.24 11.69 -7.02
CA ILE A 177 -20.61 10.45 -7.72
C ILE A 177 -20.51 10.61 -9.24
N LYS A 178 -20.76 11.81 -9.77
CA LYS A 178 -20.74 12.08 -11.22
C LYS A 178 -19.37 11.83 -11.87
N HIS A 179 -18.31 11.79 -11.09
CA HIS A 179 -16.92 11.62 -11.55
C HIS A 179 -16.35 10.23 -11.25
N LYS A 180 -17.14 9.32 -10.67
CA LYS A 180 -16.69 7.94 -10.44
C LYS A 180 -16.92 7.09 -11.67
N SER A 181 -15.87 6.42 -12.13
CA SER A 181 -15.99 5.38 -13.14
C SER A 181 -16.87 4.24 -12.60
N ASP A 182 -17.58 3.56 -13.49
CA ASP A 182 -18.47 2.43 -13.16
C ASP A 182 -17.74 1.28 -12.45
N SER A 183 -16.42 1.22 -12.58
CA SER A 183 -15.54 0.25 -11.93
C SER A 183 -15.50 0.34 -10.40
N TYR A 184 -15.96 1.44 -9.81
CA TYR A 184 -16.01 1.59 -8.35
C TYR A 184 -17.28 0.98 -7.72
N SER A 185 -18.30 0.65 -8.53
CA SER A 185 -19.62 0.20 -8.05
C SER A 185 -19.69 -1.28 -7.66
N ASP A 186 -18.83 -2.13 -8.22
CA ASP A 186 -18.95 -3.59 -8.07
C ASP A 186 -18.33 -4.17 -6.78
N TYR A 187 -17.62 -3.35 -6.01
CA TYR A 187 -16.87 -3.80 -4.83
C TYR A 187 -17.58 -3.60 -3.49
N HIS A 188 -18.90 -3.34 -3.49
CA HIS A 188 -19.58 -2.74 -2.33
C HIS A 188 -20.37 -3.70 -1.43
N GLU A 189 -20.44 -5.01 -1.68
CA GLU A 189 -21.57 -5.77 -1.11
C GLU A 189 -21.39 -6.37 0.28
N THR A 190 -20.20 -6.50 0.86
CA THR A 190 -20.08 -7.22 2.15
C THR A 190 -19.38 -6.49 3.30
N THR A 191 -18.53 -5.53 3.00
CA THR A 191 -17.72 -4.85 4.03
C THR A 191 -17.86 -3.32 4.04
N HIS A 192 -18.68 -2.77 3.14
CA HIS A 192 -18.74 -1.34 2.91
C HIS A 192 -20.17 -0.80 3.04
N GLU A 193 -20.42 0.01 4.08
CA GLU A 193 -21.66 0.75 4.26
C GLU A 193 -21.48 2.16 3.67
N THR A 194 -22.38 2.57 2.76
CA THR A 194 -22.29 3.87 2.10
C THR A 194 -23.54 4.69 2.35
N LEU A 195 -23.36 5.97 2.72
CA LEU A 195 -24.39 6.98 2.84
C LEU A 195 -24.13 8.09 1.82
N ILE A 196 -25.07 8.32 0.91
CA ILE A 196 -25.00 9.37 -0.09
C ILE A 196 -25.84 10.56 0.39
N ILE A 197 -25.23 11.73 0.51
CA ILE A 197 -25.89 12.96 0.94
C ILE A 197 -26.11 13.86 -0.26
N ASP A 198 -27.36 14.28 -0.46
CA ASP A 198 -27.80 15.24 -1.45
C ASP A 198 -28.28 16.50 -0.72
N ASP A 199 -27.35 17.28 -0.20
CA ASP A 199 -27.62 18.50 0.53
C ASP A 199 -26.77 19.64 -0.05
N PRO A 200 -27.35 20.82 -0.40
CA PRO A 200 -26.58 21.90 -1.02
C PRO A 200 -25.49 22.48 -0.11
N PHE A 201 -25.63 22.35 1.20
CA PHE A 201 -24.64 22.81 2.18
C PHE A 201 -23.60 21.75 2.54
N PHE A 202 -23.78 20.50 2.08
CA PHE A 202 -22.81 19.43 2.28
C PHE A 202 -21.88 19.37 1.07
N ASN A 203 -20.65 19.79 1.28
CA ASN A 203 -19.60 19.78 0.26
C ASN A 203 -18.32 19.24 0.84
N ILE A 204 -17.81 18.15 0.25
CA ILE A 204 -16.55 17.53 0.61
C ILE A 204 -15.64 17.57 -0.62
N SER A 205 -14.53 18.29 -0.52
CA SER A 205 -13.56 18.45 -1.61
C SER A 205 -12.43 17.43 -1.54
N ASN A 206 -12.16 16.88 -0.36
CA ASN A 206 -11.06 15.95 -0.11
C ASN A 206 -11.61 14.60 0.38
N GLU A 207 -10.77 13.59 0.36
CA GLU A 207 -11.07 12.34 1.05
C GLU A 207 -10.48 12.39 2.46
N ILE A 208 -11.31 12.21 3.49
CA ILE A 208 -10.87 12.14 4.89
C ILE A 208 -11.15 10.73 5.38
N ILE A 209 -10.11 10.04 5.82
CA ILE A 209 -10.17 8.68 6.34
C ILE A 209 -9.86 8.73 7.84
N ILE A 210 -10.84 8.47 8.67
CA ILE A 210 -10.68 8.34 10.10
C ILE A 210 -10.40 6.87 10.37
N HIS A 211 -9.20 6.56 10.85
CA HIS A 211 -8.78 5.20 11.12
C HIS A 211 -9.50 4.64 12.35
N TRP A 212 -9.35 3.36 12.58
CA TRP A 212 -9.96 2.68 13.70
C TRP A 212 -9.34 3.07 15.06
N LYS A 213 -8.16 3.70 15.06
CA LYS A 213 -7.43 4.16 16.23
C LYS A 213 -7.17 5.67 16.13
N ASP A 214 -6.03 6.14 16.54
CA ASP A 214 -5.65 7.53 16.79
C ASP A 214 -5.16 8.30 15.54
N GLU A 215 -5.42 7.80 14.35
CA GLU A 215 -4.93 8.36 13.09
C GLU A 215 -6.05 8.87 12.18
N VAL A 216 -5.75 9.92 11.43
CA VAL A 216 -6.59 10.48 10.38
C VAL A 216 -5.75 10.69 9.13
N SER A 217 -6.20 10.21 8.00
CA SER A 217 -5.60 10.49 6.69
C SER A 217 -6.46 11.46 5.91
N ILE A 218 -5.83 12.49 5.34
CA ILE A 218 -6.48 13.46 4.46
C ILE A 218 -5.82 13.35 3.10
N MET A 219 -6.61 12.97 2.08
CA MET A 219 -6.17 12.83 0.71
C MET A 219 -6.68 14.03 -0.09
N MET A 220 -5.77 14.80 -0.64
CA MET A 220 -6.05 16.03 -1.39
C MET A 220 -5.80 15.77 -2.87
N TYR A 221 -6.78 16.10 -3.70
CA TYR A 221 -6.77 15.88 -5.14
C TYR A 221 -6.88 17.24 -5.82
N TRP A 222 -5.77 17.77 -6.30
CA TRP A 222 -5.72 19.01 -7.08
C TRP A 222 -5.08 18.70 -8.42
N ASP A 223 -5.86 18.62 -9.47
CA ASP A 223 -5.44 18.36 -10.86
C ASP A 223 -4.18 17.45 -11.00
N ASP A 224 -2.98 18.03 -11.12
CA ASP A 224 -1.71 17.31 -11.18
C ASP A 224 -0.97 17.27 -9.82
N ASP A 225 -1.49 17.91 -8.79
CA ASP A 225 -0.85 18.01 -7.47
C ASP A 225 -1.58 17.10 -6.47
N LEU A 226 -1.04 15.89 -6.32
CA LEU A 226 -1.53 14.90 -5.36
C LEU A 226 -0.75 15.03 -4.06
N SER A 227 -1.45 15.35 -2.99
CA SER A 227 -0.84 15.36 -1.65
C SER A 227 -1.71 14.61 -0.64
N ALA A 228 -1.07 13.96 0.31
CA ALA A 228 -1.73 13.27 1.40
C ALA A 228 -1.08 13.62 2.74
N MET A 229 -1.87 13.69 3.77
CA MET A 229 -1.42 13.95 5.13
C MET A 229 -1.96 12.87 6.06
N ILE A 230 -1.07 12.24 6.83
CA ILE A 230 -1.45 11.32 7.90
C ILE A 230 -1.13 12.00 9.22
N VAL A 231 -2.17 12.25 10.00
CA VAL A 231 -2.08 12.89 11.32
C VAL A 231 -2.36 11.86 12.40
N LYS A 232 -1.40 11.63 13.27
CA LYS A 232 -1.60 10.85 14.48
C LYS A 232 -1.96 11.79 15.63
N SER A 233 -3.21 11.78 16.05
CA SER A 233 -3.73 12.62 17.13
C SER A 233 -5.06 12.06 17.63
N GLN A 234 -5.08 11.59 18.87
CA GLN A 234 -6.30 11.08 19.49
C GLN A 234 -7.42 12.12 19.52
N THR A 235 -7.09 13.36 19.87
CA THR A 235 -8.08 14.46 19.94
C THR A 235 -8.70 14.79 18.58
N LEU A 236 -7.89 14.85 17.52
CA LEU A 236 -8.39 15.08 16.16
C LEU A 236 -9.25 13.91 15.70
N HIS A 237 -8.76 12.69 15.91
CA HIS A 237 -9.48 11.45 15.59
C HIS A 237 -10.87 11.45 16.25
N ASP A 238 -10.94 11.64 17.58
CA ASP A 238 -12.22 11.57 18.32
C ASP A 238 -13.18 12.69 17.92
N THR A 239 -12.66 13.87 17.63
CA THR A 239 -13.46 14.99 17.12
C THR A 239 -14.08 14.63 15.77
N LEU A 240 -13.28 14.18 14.80
CA LEU A 240 -13.77 13.83 13.47
C LEU A 240 -14.69 12.59 13.50
N LYS A 241 -14.39 11.61 14.34
CA LYS A 241 -15.26 10.45 14.58
C LYS A 241 -16.64 10.88 15.11
N SER A 242 -16.66 11.81 16.04
CA SER A 242 -17.91 12.37 16.59
C SER A 242 -18.72 13.13 15.51
N LEU A 243 -18.06 13.95 14.71
CA LEU A 243 -18.70 14.65 13.58
C LEU A 243 -19.20 13.66 12.52
N PHE A 244 -18.44 12.62 12.22
CA PHE A 244 -18.87 11.58 11.30
C PHE A 244 -20.18 10.93 11.76
N TYR A 245 -20.26 10.48 13.01
CA TYR A 245 -21.45 9.82 13.53
C TYR A 245 -22.63 10.79 13.69
N LEU A 246 -22.40 12.07 13.97
CA LEU A 246 -23.46 13.08 13.97
C LEU A 246 -24.12 13.18 12.59
N VAL A 247 -23.31 13.28 11.52
CA VAL A 247 -23.78 13.32 10.13
C VAL A 247 -24.44 12.00 9.75
N TRP A 248 -23.74 10.88 10.03
CA TRP A 248 -24.20 9.53 9.71
C TRP A 248 -25.59 9.24 10.29
N ASN A 249 -25.78 9.49 11.58
CA ASN A 249 -27.04 9.20 12.28
C ASN A 249 -28.15 10.13 11.81
N LYS A 250 -27.86 11.42 11.60
CA LYS A 250 -28.84 12.39 11.08
C LYS A 250 -29.44 11.95 9.74
N TYR A 251 -28.60 11.53 8.81
CA TYR A 251 -29.05 11.21 7.44
C TYR A 251 -29.46 9.75 7.27
N ARG A 252 -28.99 8.83 8.10
CA ARG A 252 -29.45 7.43 8.10
C ARG A 252 -30.85 7.26 8.72
N GLY A 253 -31.35 8.26 9.42
CA GLY A 253 -32.70 8.27 9.99
C GLY A 253 -32.79 7.81 11.44
N GLU A 254 -31.67 7.61 12.12
CA GLU A 254 -31.65 7.35 13.56
C GLU A 254 -32.02 8.59 14.37
N LEU A 255 -31.82 9.79 13.81
CA LEU A 255 -32.28 11.08 14.35
C LEU A 255 -33.51 11.62 13.62
N ASN A 256 -33.89 11.09 12.46
CA ASN A 256 -35.05 11.51 11.67
C ASN A 256 -35.69 10.32 10.94
N PRO A 257 -36.75 9.70 11.49
CA PRO A 257 -37.40 8.50 10.96
C PRO A 257 -37.96 8.65 9.53
N LYS A 258 -38.09 9.87 9.02
CA LYS A 258 -38.61 10.14 7.67
C LYS A 258 -37.61 9.97 6.54
N ASN A 259 -36.31 9.91 6.87
CA ASN A 259 -35.20 9.79 5.89
C ASN A 259 -34.56 8.40 5.94
N LYS A 260 -35.33 7.33 5.75
CA LYS A 260 -34.71 5.99 5.55
C LYS A 260 -33.88 6.02 4.25
N PRO A 261 -32.60 5.66 4.26
CA PRO A 261 -31.82 5.51 3.04
C PRO A 261 -32.52 4.47 2.17
N LYS A 262 -32.75 4.80 0.90
CA LYS A 262 -33.15 3.81 -0.08
C LYS A 262 -32.01 2.81 -0.18
N ASN A 263 -32.21 1.61 0.33
CA ASN A 263 -31.27 0.51 0.14
C ASN A 263 -30.99 0.41 -1.36
N ILE A 264 -29.72 0.59 -1.76
CA ILE A 264 -29.28 0.43 -3.15
C ILE A 264 -29.27 -1.09 -3.45
N LYS A 265 -30.40 -1.77 -3.27
CA LYS A 265 -30.59 -3.18 -3.58
C LYS A 265 -30.94 -3.45 -5.05
N SER A 266 -30.89 -2.45 -5.95
CA SER A 266 -31.40 -2.69 -7.30
C SER A 266 -30.66 -1.92 -8.40
N ARG A 267 -29.35 -2.12 -8.55
CA ARG A 267 -28.66 -1.80 -9.81
C ARG A 267 -28.31 -3.03 -10.66
N LYS A 268 -28.90 -4.19 -10.35
CA LYS A 268 -28.83 -5.37 -11.25
C LYS A 268 -29.63 -5.21 -12.57
N LYS A 269 -30.27 -4.05 -12.82
CA LYS A 269 -31.16 -3.85 -13.99
C LYS A 269 -30.58 -2.98 -15.11
N PHE A 270 -29.31 -2.56 -15.03
CA PHE A 270 -28.71 -1.75 -16.10
C PHE A 270 -27.66 -2.48 -16.96
N LEU A 271 -27.46 -3.78 -16.74
CA LEU A 271 -26.55 -4.61 -17.58
C LEU A 271 -27.28 -5.58 -18.52
N SER A 272 -28.56 -5.29 -18.84
CA SER A 272 -29.25 -6.02 -19.93
C SER A 272 -29.95 -5.00 -20.82
N LYS A 273 -29.17 -4.34 -21.66
CA LYS A 273 -29.56 -3.88 -22.99
C LYS A 273 -28.31 -3.54 -23.79
#